data_8b6b90399e0b5ed0c450c7ce50e01f5c
#
_entry.id   8b6b90399e0b5ed0c450c7ce50e01f5c
#
_cell.length_a   1.000
_cell.length_b   1.000
_cell.length_c   1.000
_cell.angle_alpha   90.00
_cell.angle_beta   90.00
_cell.angle_gamma   90.00
#
_symmetry.space_group_name_H-M   'P 1'
#
loop_
_entity.id
_entity.type
_entity.pdbx_description
1 polymer ?
#
loop_
_entity_poly.entity_id
_entity_poly.type
_entity_poly.pdbx_seq_one_letter_code
_entity_poly.pdbx_strand_id
1 'polypeptide(L)'
;KQNEDNRWVELLVPELKYENSRGTWSTDSLKFSTTILGEYSFTQLQSDVADVTMEGFFHSLEVTDLWNSFLVSYLPDYKYAVDKTLPEGTSLMLDVHLNDINPFLKVAYPQLKLSRGGNLACEYHYADHQVELSLVADTISYGDFKLRDSRMKLNGDGINLHCTYTADELKYMNFGKLYNVRNVIEVNTNNGSERL
;
A
#
# COMPACT_ATOMS: atom_id res chain seq x y z
N LYS A 1 -26.84 -27.83 1.62
CA LYS A 1 -25.39 -27.84 1.35
C LYS A 1 -25.18 -26.89 0.20
N GLN A 2 -24.83 -25.63 0.49
CA GLN A 2 -24.33 -24.69 -0.51
C GLN A 2 -23.01 -25.27 -1.03
N ASN A 3 -22.89 -25.45 -2.34
CA ASN A 3 -21.61 -25.65 -2.98
C ASN A 3 -20.77 -24.40 -2.68
N GLU A 4 -19.66 -24.57 -1.99
CA GLU A 4 -18.65 -23.54 -1.88
C GLU A 4 -18.17 -23.27 -3.31
N ASP A 5 -18.52 -22.10 -3.83
CA ASP A 5 -18.14 -21.67 -5.18
C ASP A 5 -16.63 -21.34 -5.18
N ASN A 6 -15.82 -22.37 -5.34
CA ASN A 6 -14.39 -22.19 -5.60
C ASN A 6 -14.23 -21.61 -7.00
N ARG A 7 -13.64 -20.43 -7.10
CA ARG A 7 -13.39 -19.75 -8.36
C ARG A 7 -11.90 -19.52 -8.52
N TRP A 8 -11.44 -19.72 -9.73
CA TRP A 8 -10.07 -19.39 -10.12
C TRP A 8 -10.11 -18.60 -11.42
N VAL A 9 -9.34 -17.53 -11.47
CA VAL A 9 -9.18 -16.70 -12.66
C VAL A 9 -7.71 -16.42 -12.87
N GLU A 10 -7.24 -16.56 -14.10
CA GLU A 10 -5.91 -16.15 -14.52
C GLU A 10 -6.03 -15.25 -15.75
N LEU A 11 -5.33 -14.13 -15.72
CA LEU A 11 -5.23 -13.19 -16.82
C LEU A 11 -3.76 -12.94 -17.10
N LEU A 12 -3.37 -13.17 -18.34
CA LEU A 12 -2.05 -12.80 -18.86
C LEU A 12 -2.22 -11.63 -19.83
N VAL A 13 -1.58 -10.52 -19.51
CA VAL A 13 -1.48 -9.35 -20.39
C VAL A 13 -0.06 -9.33 -20.96
N PRO A 14 0.13 -9.69 -22.23
CA PRO A 14 1.46 -9.82 -22.86
C PRO A 14 2.22 -8.50 -22.87
N GLU A 15 1.52 -7.38 -22.99
CA GLU A 15 2.07 -6.04 -22.96
C GLU A 15 1.04 -5.09 -22.33
N LEU A 16 1.46 -4.33 -21.34
CA LEU A 16 0.69 -3.21 -20.80
C LEU A 16 1.44 -1.92 -21.13
N LYS A 17 0.76 -1.00 -21.82
CA LYS A 17 1.32 0.29 -22.23
C LYS A 17 0.64 1.44 -21.50
N TYR A 18 1.44 2.35 -20.95
CA TYR A 18 0.98 3.60 -20.35
C TYR A 18 1.64 4.76 -21.11
N GLU A 19 0.84 5.71 -21.54
CA GLU A 19 1.28 6.89 -22.28
C GLU A 19 0.68 8.17 -21.70
N ASN A 20 1.50 9.20 -21.61
CA ASN A 20 1.07 10.56 -21.26
C ASN A 20 1.94 11.59 -22.00
N SER A 21 1.73 12.89 -21.69
CA SER A 21 2.49 13.99 -22.31
C SER A 21 4.01 13.95 -22.03
N ARG A 22 4.50 13.12 -21.11
CA ARG A 22 5.91 12.99 -20.73
C ARG A 22 6.60 11.80 -21.38
N GLY A 23 5.85 10.90 -21.99
CA GLY A 23 6.38 9.73 -22.68
C GLY A 23 5.52 8.50 -22.54
N THR A 24 6.11 7.37 -22.89
CA THR A 24 5.49 6.05 -22.89
C THR A 24 6.30 5.11 -21.99
N TRP A 25 5.60 4.29 -21.24
CA TRP A 25 6.13 3.14 -20.52
C TRP A 25 5.36 1.89 -20.93
N SER A 26 6.05 0.77 -21.01
CA SER A 26 5.42 -0.54 -21.19
C SER A 26 6.08 -1.58 -20.32
N THR A 27 5.33 -2.61 -19.96
CA THR A 27 5.82 -3.84 -19.32
C THR A 27 5.61 -5.01 -20.27
N ASP A 28 6.60 -5.90 -20.32
CA ASP A 28 6.61 -7.01 -21.27
C ASP A 28 5.64 -8.13 -20.86
N SER A 29 5.26 -8.20 -19.59
CA SER A 29 4.25 -9.14 -19.12
C SER A 29 3.65 -8.72 -17.78
N LEU A 30 2.34 -8.88 -17.68
CA LEU A 30 1.63 -8.77 -16.41
C LEU A 30 0.78 -10.03 -16.27
N LYS A 31 1.07 -10.79 -15.22
CA LYS A 31 0.31 -11.98 -14.85
C LYS A 31 -0.52 -11.65 -13.62
N PHE A 32 -1.83 -11.82 -13.75
CA PHE A 32 -2.78 -11.69 -12.65
C PHE A 32 -3.43 -13.04 -12.42
N SER A 33 -3.52 -13.48 -11.17
CA SER A 33 -4.28 -14.66 -10.79
C SER A 33 -5.06 -14.40 -9.50
N THR A 34 -6.27 -14.91 -9.41
CA THR A 34 -7.06 -14.89 -8.18
C THR A 34 -7.74 -16.24 -7.96
N THR A 35 -7.73 -16.67 -6.71
CA THR A 35 -8.42 -17.86 -6.23
C THR A 35 -9.35 -17.44 -5.11
N ILE A 36 -10.62 -17.85 -5.19
CA ILE A 36 -11.65 -17.58 -4.18
C ILE A 36 -12.12 -18.92 -3.64
N LEU A 37 -12.03 -19.10 -2.32
CA LEU A 37 -12.44 -20.30 -1.59
C LEU A 37 -13.44 -19.88 -0.51
N GLY A 38 -14.73 -19.92 -0.84
CA GLY A 38 -15.76 -19.37 0.04
C GLY A 38 -15.58 -17.86 0.22
N GLU A 39 -15.31 -17.43 1.45
CA GLU A 39 -15.05 -16.02 1.80
C GLU A 39 -13.56 -15.63 1.74
N TYR A 40 -12.66 -16.61 1.60
CA TYR A 40 -11.23 -16.35 1.49
C TYR A 40 -10.83 -16.08 0.04
N SER A 41 -10.07 -15.01 -0.16
CA SER A 41 -9.53 -14.61 -1.45
C SER A 41 -8.01 -14.58 -1.41
N PHE A 42 -7.39 -15.10 -2.48
CA PHE A 42 -5.94 -15.02 -2.70
C PHE A 42 -5.68 -14.49 -4.10
N THR A 43 -5.02 -13.36 -4.20
CA THR A 43 -4.76 -12.67 -5.47
C THR A 43 -3.28 -12.39 -5.60
N GLN A 44 -2.72 -12.68 -6.77
CA GLN A 44 -1.34 -12.36 -7.13
C GLN A 44 -1.28 -11.55 -8.41
N LEU A 45 -0.38 -10.58 -8.42
CA LEU A 45 0.01 -9.85 -9.61
C LEU A 45 1.53 -9.91 -9.72
N GLN A 46 2.03 -10.35 -10.87
CA GLN A 46 3.45 -10.47 -11.15
C GLN A 46 3.80 -9.67 -12.39
N SER A 47 4.85 -8.85 -12.29
CA SER A 47 5.37 -8.05 -13.39
C SER A 47 6.86 -7.75 -13.21
N ASP A 48 7.48 -7.17 -14.20
CA ASP A 48 8.84 -6.61 -14.14
C ASP A 48 8.94 -5.39 -13.20
N VAL A 49 7.80 -4.79 -12.84
CA VAL A 49 7.73 -3.57 -11.98
C VAL A 49 7.59 -3.94 -10.52
N ALA A 50 6.68 -4.87 -10.22
CA ALA A 50 6.37 -5.31 -8.86
C ALA A 50 5.69 -6.68 -8.85
N ASP A 51 5.90 -7.41 -7.77
CA ASP A 51 5.10 -8.57 -7.41
C ASP A 51 4.20 -8.19 -6.23
N VAL A 52 2.92 -8.46 -6.35
CA VAL A 52 1.91 -8.15 -5.34
C VAL A 52 1.17 -9.43 -4.97
N THR A 53 1.08 -9.68 -3.68
CA THR A 53 0.21 -10.71 -3.11
C THR A 53 -0.80 -10.06 -2.20
N MET A 54 -2.07 -10.40 -2.38
CA MET A 54 -3.16 -9.90 -1.55
C MET A 54 -4.02 -11.09 -1.14
N GLU A 55 -4.20 -11.29 0.15
CA GLU A 55 -4.98 -12.41 0.68
C GLU A 55 -5.80 -12.01 1.91
N GLY A 56 -6.83 -12.79 2.20
CA GLY A 56 -7.66 -12.59 3.38
C GLY A 56 -9.12 -12.96 3.17
N PHE A 57 -9.93 -12.59 4.14
CA PHE A 57 -11.38 -12.82 4.14
C PHE A 57 -12.09 -11.58 3.60
N PHE A 58 -12.19 -11.46 2.30
CA PHE A 58 -12.88 -10.38 1.60
C PHE A 58 -13.32 -10.83 0.21
N HIS A 59 -14.34 -10.17 -0.34
CA HIS A 59 -14.65 -10.29 -1.75
C HIS A 59 -13.87 -9.26 -2.56
N SER A 60 -13.43 -9.62 -3.76
CA SER A 60 -12.59 -8.75 -4.60
C SER A 60 -13.17 -7.34 -4.84
N LEU A 61 -14.50 -7.21 -4.81
CA LEU A 61 -15.20 -5.92 -4.94
C LEU A 61 -15.20 -5.08 -3.65
N GLU A 62 -14.82 -5.67 -2.52
CA GLU A 62 -14.82 -5.02 -1.20
C GLU A 62 -13.48 -4.36 -0.85
N VAL A 63 -12.44 -4.55 -1.65
CA VAL A 63 -11.11 -3.95 -1.40
C VAL A 63 -11.18 -2.43 -1.29
N THR A 64 -12.01 -1.79 -2.13
CA THR A 64 -12.23 -0.34 -2.07
C THR A 64 -12.93 0.07 -0.78
N ASP A 65 -13.92 -0.71 -0.33
CA ASP A 65 -14.66 -0.44 0.91
C ASP A 65 -13.77 -0.65 2.14
N LEU A 66 -12.91 -1.68 2.11
CA LEU A 66 -11.87 -1.89 3.14
C LEU A 66 -10.91 -0.70 3.24
N TRP A 67 -10.42 -0.22 2.11
CA TRP A 67 -9.53 0.94 2.06
C TRP A 67 -10.22 2.21 2.57
N ASN A 68 -11.47 2.46 2.14
CA ASN A 68 -12.24 3.59 2.62
C ASN A 68 -12.54 3.49 4.13
N SER A 69 -12.86 2.29 4.62
CA SER A 69 -13.07 2.04 6.05
C SER A 69 -11.81 2.37 6.87
N PHE A 70 -10.65 1.92 6.41
CA PHE A 70 -9.36 2.27 7.02
C PHE A 70 -9.16 3.79 7.06
N LEU A 71 -9.34 4.48 5.92
CA LEU A 71 -9.13 5.93 5.86
C LEU A 71 -10.10 6.70 6.76
N VAL A 72 -11.38 6.34 6.79
CA VAL A 72 -12.38 6.99 7.64
C VAL A 72 -12.07 6.80 9.13
N SER A 73 -11.57 5.62 9.52
CA SER A 73 -11.23 5.33 10.93
C SER A 73 -10.10 6.20 11.46
N TYR A 74 -9.12 6.52 10.62
CA TYR A 74 -7.92 7.25 11.05
C TYR A 74 -7.85 8.70 10.58
N LEU A 75 -8.67 9.08 9.60
CA LEU A 75 -8.73 10.41 9.01
C LEU A 75 -10.17 10.94 9.08
N PRO A 76 -10.63 11.48 10.22
CA PRO A 76 -12.03 11.87 10.44
C PRO A 76 -12.52 12.95 9.46
N ASP A 77 -11.63 13.74 8.86
CA ASP A 77 -11.96 14.71 7.81
C ASP A 77 -12.12 14.09 6.42
N TYR A 78 -11.84 12.79 6.29
CA TYR A 78 -11.98 12.08 5.04
C TYR A 78 -13.46 11.80 4.75
N LYS A 79 -14.00 12.45 3.72
CA LYS A 79 -15.46 12.51 3.43
C LYS A 79 -15.94 11.42 2.47
N TYR A 80 -15.27 10.31 2.35
CA TYR A 80 -15.82 9.21 1.58
C TYR A 80 -16.83 8.43 2.42
N ALA A 81 -18.05 8.31 1.89
CA ALA A 81 -19.05 7.45 2.49
C ALA A 81 -18.60 5.99 2.37
N VAL A 82 -18.52 5.29 3.48
CA VAL A 82 -18.50 3.81 3.47
C VAL A 82 -19.93 3.37 3.30
N ASP A 83 -20.35 3.13 2.06
CA ASP A 83 -21.74 2.82 1.74
C ASP A 83 -22.17 1.43 2.22
N LYS A 84 -21.22 0.58 2.60
CA LYS A 84 -21.47 -0.81 2.97
C LYS A 84 -20.73 -1.20 4.24
N THR A 85 -21.47 -1.71 5.22
CA THR A 85 -20.88 -2.40 6.37
C THR A 85 -20.33 -3.75 5.92
N LEU A 86 -19.05 -3.98 6.13
CA LEU A 86 -18.40 -5.25 5.81
C LEU A 86 -18.63 -6.27 6.93
N PRO A 87 -18.56 -7.59 6.65
CA PRO A 87 -18.60 -8.63 7.67
C PRO A 87 -17.48 -8.44 8.72
N GLU A 88 -17.76 -8.75 9.99
CA GLU A 88 -16.77 -8.60 11.09
C GLU A 88 -15.49 -9.41 10.88
N GLY A 89 -15.56 -10.56 10.19
CA GLY A 89 -14.40 -11.38 9.86
C GLY A 89 -13.54 -10.85 8.72
N THR A 90 -13.91 -9.72 8.10
CA THR A 90 -13.17 -9.19 6.95
C THR A 90 -11.77 -8.75 7.35
N SER A 91 -10.77 -9.27 6.63
CA SER A 91 -9.36 -8.94 6.83
C SER A 91 -8.60 -8.97 5.51
N LEU A 92 -7.53 -8.21 5.43
CA LEU A 92 -6.68 -8.08 4.26
C LEU A 92 -5.21 -8.15 4.67
N MET A 93 -4.44 -9.01 4.02
CA MET A 93 -2.98 -9.00 4.03
C MET A 93 -2.50 -8.62 2.62
N LEU A 94 -1.61 -7.66 2.54
CA LEU A 94 -1.02 -7.15 1.29
C LEU A 94 0.49 -7.16 1.41
N ASP A 95 1.15 -7.88 0.51
CA ASP A 95 2.60 -7.85 0.34
C ASP A 95 2.95 -7.33 -1.06
N VAL A 96 3.84 -6.34 -1.11
CA VAL A 96 4.33 -5.76 -2.36
C VAL A 96 5.85 -5.81 -2.34
N HIS A 97 6.41 -6.48 -3.34
CA HIS A 97 7.85 -6.44 -3.62
C HIS A 97 8.09 -5.61 -4.89
N LEU A 98 8.88 -4.54 -4.76
CA LEU A 98 9.20 -3.65 -5.88
C LEU A 98 10.41 -4.19 -6.65
N ASN A 99 10.20 -4.62 -7.90
CA ASN A 99 11.26 -5.05 -8.80
C ASN A 99 12.00 -3.84 -9.39
N ASP A 100 11.54 -3.28 -10.50
CA ASP A 100 12.08 -2.04 -11.06
C ASP A 100 10.94 -1.10 -11.50
N ILE A 101 10.42 -0.31 -10.57
CA ILE A 101 9.35 0.64 -10.84
C ILE A 101 9.84 1.94 -11.52
N ASN A 102 11.16 2.20 -11.56
CA ASN A 102 11.69 3.48 -12.05
C ASN A 102 11.37 3.79 -13.51
N PRO A 103 11.33 2.83 -14.45
CA PRO A 103 10.89 3.11 -15.82
C PRO A 103 9.48 3.68 -15.89
N PHE A 104 8.54 3.17 -15.08
CA PHE A 104 7.19 3.74 -14.94
C PHE A 104 7.22 5.10 -14.26
N LEU A 105 7.93 5.25 -13.14
CA LEU A 105 8.01 6.51 -12.41
C LEU A 105 8.61 7.63 -13.26
N LYS A 106 9.57 7.35 -14.13
CA LYS A 106 10.14 8.34 -15.05
C LYS A 106 9.07 9.02 -15.93
N VAL A 107 8.02 8.29 -16.28
CA VAL A 107 6.91 8.81 -17.09
C VAL A 107 5.81 9.39 -16.21
N ALA A 108 5.41 8.70 -15.16
CA ALA A 108 4.29 9.10 -14.30
C ALA A 108 4.69 10.21 -13.30
N TYR A 109 5.81 10.00 -12.56
CA TYR A 109 6.28 10.85 -11.46
C TYR A 109 7.80 11.05 -11.51
N PRO A 110 8.35 11.82 -12.47
CA PRO A 110 9.79 11.88 -12.77
C PRO A 110 10.66 12.36 -11.61
N GLN A 111 10.08 13.04 -10.63
CA GLN A 111 10.81 13.49 -9.43
C GLN A 111 11.01 12.36 -8.41
N LEU A 112 10.21 11.29 -8.48
CA LEU A 112 10.28 10.15 -7.57
C LEU A 112 11.15 9.05 -8.17
N LYS A 113 12.11 8.55 -7.38
CA LYS A 113 12.91 7.36 -7.71
C LYS A 113 12.99 6.46 -6.50
N LEU A 114 12.84 5.18 -6.71
CA LEU A 114 12.94 4.15 -5.68
C LEU A 114 14.05 3.16 -6.03
N SER A 115 14.75 2.65 -5.02
CA SER A 115 15.64 1.50 -5.23
C SER A 115 14.82 0.26 -5.62
N ARG A 116 15.47 -0.67 -6.29
CA ARG A 116 14.95 -2.03 -6.46
C ARG A 116 14.91 -2.73 -5.11
N GLY A 117 14.01 -3.71 -4.96
CA GLY A 117 13.93 -4.55 -3.76
C GLY A 117 13.23 -3.87 -2.57
N GLY A 118 12.50 -2.76 -2.77
CA GLY A 118 11.63 -2.20 -1.75
C GLY A 118 10.48 -3.15 -1.44
N ASN A 119 10.12 -3.25 -0.15
CA ASN A 119 9.02 -4.08 0.31
C ASN A 119 8.00 -3.25 1.08
N LEU A 120 6.73 -3.52 0.83
CA LEU A 120 5.62 -3.02 1.64
C LEU A 120 4.78 -4.22 2.05
N ALA A 121 4.54 -4.35 3.36
CA ALA A 121 3.59 -5.30 3.90
C ALA A 121 2.53 -4.54 4.69
N CYS A 122 1.27 -4.94 4.55
CA CYS A 122 0.14 -4.35 5.25
C CYS A 122 -0.80 -5.45 5.69
N GLU A 123 -1.25 -5.40 6.93
CA GLU A 123 -2.33 -6.21 7.46
C GLU A 123 -3.42 -5.29 8.03
N TYR A 124 -4.67 -5.56 7.71
CA TYR A 124 -5.81 -4.79 8.18
C TYR A 124 -6.96 -5.70 8.59
N HIS A 125 -7.48 -5.49 9.80
CA HIS A 125 -8.66 -6.17 10.36
C HIS A 125 -9.80 -5.17 10.50
N TYR A 126 -10.92 -5.44 9.81
CA TYR A 126 -12.05 -4.53 9.75
C TYR A 126 -12.77 -4.37 11.08
N ALA A 127 -12.97 -5.47 11.86
CA ALA A 127 -13.80 -5.47 13.06
C ALA A 127 -13.35 -4.47 14.14
N ASP A 128 -12.05 -4.37 14.35
CA ASP A 128 -11.42 -3.52 15.36
C ASP A 128 -10.55 -2.42 14.74
N HIS A 129 -10.60 -2.29 13.42
CA HIS A 129 -9.82 -1.33 12.64
C HIS A 129 -8.31 -1.40 12.90
N GLN A 130 -7.82 -2.57 13.32
CA GLN A 130 -6.39 -2.77 13.51
C GLN A 130 -5.66 -2.73 12.17
N VAL A 131 -4.53 -2.02 12.14
CA VAL A 131 -3.66 -1.97 10.98
C VAL A 131 -2.21 -2.12 11.41
N GLU A 132 -1.48 -2.96 10.68
CA GLU A 132 -0.03 -2.99 10.70
C GLU A 132 0.50 -2.77 9.29
N LEU A 133 1.37 -1.77 9.11
CA LEU A 133 2.00 -1.51 7.82
C LEU A 133 3.51 -1.35 8.04
N SER A 134 4.28 -1.99 7.21
CA SER A 134 5.73 -1.84 7.15
C SER A 134 6.18 -1.53 5.72
N LEU A 135 7.09 -0.57 5.59
CA LEU A 135 7.76 -0.23 4.35
C LEU A 135 9.26 -0.26 4.57
N VAL A 136 9.99 -0.90 3.67
CA VAL A 136 11.46 -0.91 3.63
C VAL A 136 11.90 -0.54 2.22
N ALA A 137 12.82 0.41 2.12
CA ALA A 137 13.43 0.80 0.85
C ALA A 137 14.88 1.28 1.06
N ASP A 138 15.83 0.74 0.29
CA ASP A 138 17.24 1.13 0.40
C ASP A 138 17.47 2.60 0.03
N THR A 139 16.78 3.07 -1.00
CA THR A 139 16.86 4.48 -1.41
C THR A 139 15.52 4.99 -1.91
N ILE A 140 15.11 6.14 -1.39
CA ILE A 140 13.99 6.93 -1.88
C ILE A 140 14.54 8.30 -2.25
N SER A 141 14.28 8.77 -3.47
CA SER A 141 14.64 10.12 -3.89
C SER A 141 13.43 10.85 -4.44
N TYR A 142 13.22 12.08 -4.00
CA TYR A 142 12.16 12.95 -4.50
C TYR A 142 12.74 14.35 -4.75
N GLY A 143 12.89 14.70 -6.02
CA GLY A 143 13.60 15.93 -6.41
C GLY A 143 15.02 15.91 -5.82
N ASP A 144 15.30 16.90 -4.97
CA ASP A 144 16.59 17.09 -4.32
C ASP A 144 16.74 16.36 -2.98
N PHE A 145 15.67 15.71 -2.51
CA PHE A 145 15.73 14.88 -1.31
C PHE A 145 16.17 13.46 -1.66
N LYS A 146 17.04 12.92 -0.83
CA LYS A 146 17.44 11.52 -0.91
C LYS A 146 17.49 10.93 0.49
N LEU A 147 16.81 9.82 0.66
CA LEU A 147 16.77 9.00 1.86
C LEU A 147 17.45 7.67 1.58
N ARG A 148 18.22 7.15 2.52
CA ARG A 148 18.87 5.84 2.46
C ARG A 148 18.47 4.99 3.64
N ASP A 149 18.33 3.68 3.37
CA ASP A 149 17.95 2.67 4.36
C ASP A 149 16.69 3.07 5.14
N SER A 150 15.67 3.40 4.36
CA SER A 150 14.39 3.91 4.86
C SER A 150 13.50 2.78 5.36
N ARG A 151 12.95 2.96 6.56
CA ARG A 151 11.98 2.04 7.15
C ARG A 151 10.84 2.83 7.76
N MET A 152 9.64 2.40 7.48
CA MET A 152 8.43 2.93 8.10
C MET A 152 7.66 1.78 8.73
N LYS A 153 7.18 1.98 9.95
CA LYS A 153 6.21 1.12 10.61
C LYS A 153 5.05 1.96 11.05
N LEU A 154 3.85 1.49 10.74
CA LEU A 154 2.61 2.13 11.14
C LEU A 154 1.75 1.05 11.81
N ASN A 155 1.27 1.35 13.02
CA ASN A 155 0.38 0.49 13.78
C ASN A 155 -0.83 1.31 14.21
N GLY A 156 -2.01 0.74 14.10
CA GLY A 156 -3.26 1.36 14.52
C GLY A 156 -4.17 0.38 15.24
N ASP A 157 -4.95 0.87 16.19
CA ASP A 157 -5.88 0.09 17.02
C ASP A 157 -7.34 0.58 16.87
N GLY A 158 -7.65 1.30 15.80
CA GLY A 158 -8.96 1.89 15.55
C GLY A 158 -9.16 3.27 16.20
N ILE A 159 -8.33 3.63 17.16
CA ILE A 159 -8.38 4.92 17.89
C ILE A 159 -7.07 5.67 17.72
N ASN A 160 -5.96 4.99 17.87
CA ASN A 160 -4.63 5.55 17.83
C ASN A 160 -3.91 5.04 16.58
N LEU A 161 -3.20 5.93 15.90
CA LEU A 161 -2.29 5.60 14.82
C LEU A 161 -0.89 6.03 15.21
N HIS A 162 0.01 5.07 15.30
CA HIS A 162 1.43 5.29 15.61
C HIS A 162 2.27 4.98 14.38
N CYS A 163 2.97 5.98 13.86
CA CYS A 163 3.87 5.84 12.74
C CYS A 163 5.31 6.16 13.16
N THR A 164 6.20 5.23 12.99
CA THR A 164 7.64 5.43 13.15
C THR A 164 8.32 5.37 11.80
N TYR A 165 9.06 6.40 11.46
CA TYR A 165 9.90 6.46 10.29
C TYR A 165 11.37 6.60 10.68
N THR A 166 12.25 5.81 10.05
CA THR A 166 13.69 5.87 10.24
C THR A 166 14.40 5.87 8.89
N ALA A 167 15.53 6.58 8.81
CA ALA A 167 16.46 6.51 7.69
C ALA A 167 17.89 6.68 8.20
N ASP A 168 18.83 5.94 7.66
CA ASP A 168 20.25 6.06 8.04
C ASP A 168 20.86 7.38 7.56
N GLU A 169 20.46 7.85 6.40
CA GLU A 169 20.91 9.14 5.84
C GLU A 169 19.74 9.87 5.16
N LEU A 170 19.60 11.15 5.48
CA LEU A 170 18.79 12.10 4.70
C LEU A 170 19.73 13.15 4.12
N LYS A 171 19.73 13.28 2.80
CA LYS A 171 20.45 14.32 2.06
C LYS A 171 19.43 15.28 1.41
N TYR A 172 19.67 16.58 1.57
CA TYR A 172 18.90 17.61 0.89
C TYR A 172 19.80 18.58 0.16
N MET A 173 19.73 18.62 -1.18
CA MET A 173 20.58 19.46 -2.05
C MET A 173 22.07 19.41 -1.64
N ASN A 174 22.68 20.60 -1.54
CA ASN A 174 24.03 20.81 -1.06
C ASN A 174 24.11 21.30 0.41
N PHE A 175 22.95 21.36 1.09
CA PHE A 175 22.89 21.87 2.46
C PHE A 175 23.50 20.94 3.50
N GLY A 176 23.64 19.67 3.17
CA GLY A 176 24.27 18.71 4.07
C GLY A 176 23.55 17.38 4.15
N LYS A 177 23.97 16.58 5.11
CA LYS A 177 23.46 15.27 5.42
C LYS A 177 23.08 15.21 6.89
N LEU A 178 21.93 14.61 7.17
CA LEU A 178 21.53 14.18 8.50
C LEU A 178 21.64 12.67 8.57
N TYR A 179 22.13 12.16 9.68
CA TYR A 179 22.31 10.72 9.92
C TYR A 179 21.40 10.27 11.05
N ASN A 180 21.02 8.99 11.01
CA ASN A 180 20.16 8.35 12.01
C ASN A 180 18.85 9.14 12.23
N VAL A 181 18.21 9.51 11.13
CA VAL A 181 16.95 10.25 11.16
C VAL A 181 15.86 9.35 11.73
N ARG A 182 15.15 9.84 12.74
CA ARG A 182 13.96 9.18 13.30
C ARG A 182 12.87 10.19 13.49
N ASN A 183 11.68 9.84 13.02
CA ASN A 183 10.45 10.61 13.24
C ASN A 183 9.38 9.68 13.81
N VAL A 184 8.58 10.19 14.73
CA VAL A 184 7.43 9.50 15.31
C VAL A 184 6.23 10.41 15.17
N ILE A 185 5.16 9.88 14.60
CA ILE A 185 3.88 10.58 14.43
C ILE A 185 2.84 9.76 15.18
N GLU A 186 2.09 10.42 16.05
CA GLU A 186 0.97 9.84 16.78
C GLU A 186 -0.28 10.63 16.44
N VAL A 187 -1.32 9.93 16.02
CA VAL A 187 -2.65 10.50 15.75
C VAL A 187 -3.64 9.81 16.67
N ASN A 188 -4.43 10.59 17.41
CA ASN A 188 -5.53 10.09 18.22
C ASN A 188 -6.84 10.62 17.62
N THR A 189 -7.71 9.72 17.18
CA THR A 189 -8.95 10.07 16.48
C THR A 189 -10.07 10.51 17.45
N ASN A 190 -9.99 10.17 18.76
CA ASN A 190 -11.00 10.54 19.75
C ASN A 190 -10.97 12.03 20.15
N ASN A 191 -9.88 12.74 19.89
CA ASN A 191 -9.78 14.16 20.21
C ASN A 191 -10.56 15.08 19.26
N GLY A 192 -11.17 14.55 18.20
CA GLY A 192 -11.99 15.31 17.25
C GLY A 192 -13.48 15.43 17.63
N SER A 193 -13.98 14.58 18.53
CA SER A 193 -15.40 14.54 18.90
C SER A 193 -15.82 15.48 20.05
N GLU A 194 -14.87 16.17 20.71
CA GLU A 194 -15.16 17.11 21.79
C GLU A 194 -15.10 18.60 21.39
N ARG A 195 -15.08 18.89 20.10
CA ARG A 195 -15.19 20.27 19.59
C ARG A 195 -16.51 20.47 18.87
N LEU A 196 -17.60 20.47 19.63
CA LEU A 196 -18.88 21.10 19.30
C LEU A 196 -19.30 22.00 20.46
#